data_4c8b2bda6e39181d409e5326768de9d4
#
_entry.id   4c8b2bda6e39181d409e5326768de9d4
#
_cell.length_a   1.000
_cell.length_b   1.000
_cell.length_c   1.000
_cell.angle_alpha   90.00
_cell.angle_beta   90.00
_cell.angle_gamma   90.00
#
_symmetry.space_group_name_H-M   'P 1'
#
loop_
_entity.id
_entity.type
_entity.pdbx_description
1 polymer ?
#
loop_
_entity_poly.entity_id
_entity_poly.type
_entity_poly.pdbx_seq_one_letter_code
_entity_poly.pdbx_strand_id
1 'polypeptide(L)'
;MTASALDQSTIWYSASNEDAQSEIAALKPEGKKILTLTASGSRAFELLLADPSEIISIDQNPAQTALAEIYAVAYKHFDYDAFCRLTGLRHDEHRRALLDEALRHVSSDAARFWRANRHKAADGLLYCGRWESFLRRFRQWAGSRRRALADELLHTHDMTSQALLWETRWDNWQWRLLLRVIAFRGLWRHILREPGISYVPDDFDMTGYARARFEHLAKNLPIHELPFAWLVFNGAYHPDILPPYLTQEGHALIAQRIER
;
A
#
# COMPACT_ATOMS: atom_id res chain seq x y z
N MET A 1 -3.37 -16.98 -26.61
CA MET A 1 -3.24 -17.30 -25.18
C MET A 1 -4.18 -16.33 -24.45
N THR A 2 -5.33 -16.82 -23.98
CA THR A 2 -6.29 -16.01 -23.22
C THR A 2 -5.64 -15.61 -21.91
N ALA A 3 -5.49 -14.30 -21.67
CA ALA A 3 -5.11 -13.79 -20.37
C ALA A 3 -6.04 -14.41 -19.34
N SER A 4 -5.47 -15.09 -18.34
CA SER A 4 -6.24 -15.60 -17.20
C SER A 4 -7.03 -14.42 -16.65
N ALA A 5 -8.37 -14.50 -16.66
CA ALA A 5 -9.20 -13.46 -16.11
C ALA A 5 -8.73 -13.21 -14.67
N LEU A 6 -8.26 -11.98 -14.41
CA LEU A 6 -7.92 -11.53 -13.07
C LEU A 6 -9.12 -11.84 -12.17
N ASP A 7 -8.88 -12.41 -11.00
CA ASP A 7 -9.92 -12.59 -10.01
C ASP A 7 -10.45 -11.20 -9.60
N GLN A 8 -11.56 -10.80 -10.23
CA GLN A 8 -12.20 -9.50 -10.05
C GLN A 8 -12.84 -9.33 -8.65
N SER A 9 -12.81 -10.38 -7.83
CA SER A 9 -13.29 -10.35 -6.44
C SER A 9 -12.18 -10.06 -5.43
N THR A 10 -10.92 -10.00 -5.86
CA THR A 10 -9.77 -9.81 -4.98
C THR A 10 -9.28 -8.37 -5.03
N ILE A 11 -9.17 -7.74 -3.85
CA ILE A 11 -8.41 -6.50 -3.69
C ILE A 11 -6.93 -6.88 -3.74
N TRP A 12 -6.22 -6.46 -4.78
CA TRP A 12 -4.80 -6.76 -4.93
C TRP A 12 -3.92 -5.87 -4.08
N TYR A 13 -4.22 -4.57 -4.10
CA TYR A 13 -3.47 -3.53 -3.41
C TYR A 13 -4.42 -2.67 -2.58
N SER A 14 -4.07 -2.35 -1.36
CA SER A 14 -4.82 -1.45 -0.49
C SER A 14 -4.01 -0.26 0.02
N ALA A 15 -2.71 -0.24 -0.29
CA ALA A 15 -1.81 0.88 -0.05
C ALA A 15 -0.93 1.15 -1.28
N SER A 16 -0.33 2.35 -1.36
CA SER A 16 0.61 2.68 -2.42
C SER A 16 2.02 2.26 -2.04
N ASN A 17 2.74 1.75 -3.03
CA ASN A 17 4.18 1.52 -2.98
C ASN A 17 4.96 2.49 -3.88
N GLU A 18 4.29 3.49 -4.43
CA GLU A 18 4.84 4.46 -5.37
C GLU A 18 4.91 5.84 -4.71
N ASP A 19 5.89 6.63 -5.15
CA ASP A 19 6.08 8.00 -4.69
C ASP A 19 5.25 8.97 -5.54
N ALA A 20 4.12 9.39 -5.00
CA ALA A 20 3.27 10.37 -5.68
C ALA A 20 3.93 11.75 -5.84
N GLN A 21 4.95 12.09 -5.05
CA GLN A 21 5.64 13.37 -5.20
C GLN A 21 6.38 13.45 -6.53
N SER A 22 6.98 12.35 -6.98
CA SER A 22 7.60 12.26 -8.31
C SER A 22 6.57 12.46 -9.43
N GLU A 23 5.38 11.90 -9.30
CA GLU A 23 4.28 12.08 -10.24
C GLU A 23 3.75 13.51 -10.24
N ILE A 24 3.54 14.10 -9.06
CA ILE A 24 3.10 15.49 -8.90
C ILE A 24 4.11 16.45 -9.54
N ALA A 25 5.40 16.25 -9.30
CA ALA A 25 6.46 17.07 -9.89
C ALA A 25 6.49 16.98 -11.43
N ALA A 26 6.28 15.79 -11.98
CA ALA A 26 6.28 15.54 -13.41
C ALA A 26 5.00 16.05 -14.10
N LEU A 27 3.82 15.79 -13.55
CA LEU A 27 2.53 16.10 -14.15
C LEU A 27 2.12 17.55 -13.94
N LYS A 28 2.53 18.16 -12.80
CA LYS A 28 2.09 19.50 -12.37
C LYS A 28 0.56 19.60 -12.46
N PRO A 29 -0.16 18.85 -11.63
CA PRO A 29 -1.59 18.58 -11.80
C PRO A 29 -2.50 19.76 -11.50
N GLU A 30 -2.00 20.84 -10.86
CA GLU A 30 -2.78 22.02 -10.51
C GLU A 30 -3.62 22.54 -11.68
N GLY A 31 -4.93 22.65 -11.47
CA GLY A 31 -5.91 23.09 -12.46
C GLY A 31 -6.13 22.17 -13.67
N LYS A 32 -5.45 21.03 -13.74
CA LYS A 32 -5.55 20.10 -14.88
C LYS A 32 -6.57 18.99 -14.63
N LYS A 33 -7.03 18.40 -15.73
CA LYS A 33 -7.78 17.13 -15.70
C LYS A 33 -6.78 15.97 -15.76
N ILE A 34 -6.90 15.04 -14.83
CA ILE A 34 -6.01 13.89 -14.69
C ILE A 34 -6.79 12.60 -14.92
N LEU A 35 -6.24 11.71 -15.74
CA LEU A 35 -6.67 10.31 -15.84
C LEU A 35 -5.64 9.42 -15.18
N THR A 36 -6.05 8.60 -14.24
CA THR A 36 -5.17 7.69 -13.50
C THR A 36 -5.77 6.30 -13.33
N LEU A 37 -4.91 5.31 -13.03
CA LEU A 37 -5.36 3.99 -12.60
C LEU A 37 -5.77 4.06 -11.13
N THR A 38 -6.86 3.36 -10.77
CA THR A 38 -7.37 3.35 -9.40
C THR A 38 -6.44 2.60 -8.46
N ALA A 39 -6.06 1.37 -8.82
CA ALA A 39 -5.29 0.48 -7.94
C ALA A 39 -5.81 0.51 -6.49
N SER A 40 -5.02 0.97 -5.51
CA SER A 40 -5.46 1.16 -4.13
C SER A 40 -6.33 2.41 -3.89
N GLY A 41 -6.45 3.29 -4.88
CA GLY A 41 -7.03 4.64 -4.77
C GLY A 41 -6.06 5.69 -4.24
N SER A 42 -5.01 5.31 -3.51
CA SER A 42 -4.08 6.22 -2.86
C SER A 42 -3.44 7.23 -3.81
N ARG A 43 -3.07 6.81 -5.02
CA ARG A 43 -2.51 7.71 -6.05
C ARG A 43 -3.50 8.83 -6.41
N ALA A 44 -4.77 8.50 -6.66
CA ALA A 44 -5.79 9.50 -6.97
C ALA A 44 -5.97 10.48 -5.81
N PHE A 45 -6.01 9.99 -4.57
CA PHE A 45 -6.13 10.84 -3.39
C PHE A 45 -4.91 11.74 -3.18
N GLU A 46 -3.69 11.25 -3.40
CA GLU A 46 -2.50 12.10 -3.33
C GLU A 46 -2.46 13.15 -4.44
N LEU A 47 -2.87 12.81 -5.65
CA LEU A 47 -2.99 13.78 -6.74
C LEU A 47 -4.02 14.88 -6.43
N LEU A 48 -5.10 14.58 -5.67
CA LEU A 48 -6.05 15.60 -5.21
C LEU A 48 -5.39 16.65 -4.30
N LEU A 49 -4.33 16.29 -3.57
CA LEU A 49 -3.59 17.25 -2.74
C LEU A 49 -2.90 18.35 -3.55
N ALA A 50 -2.64 18.10 -4.84
CA ALA A 50 -2.00 19.05 -5.74
C ALA A 50 -3.01 19.87 -6.58
N ASP A 51 -4.27 19.95 -6.13
CA ASP A 51 -5.33 20.82 -6.65
C ASP A 51 -5.65 20.71 -8.16
N PRO A 52 -5.86 19.50 -8.70
CA PRO A 52 -6.35 19.33 -10.06
C PRO A 52 -7.80 19.86 -10.20
N SER A 53 -8.20 20.21 -11.43
CA SER A 53 -9.58 20.56 -11.73
C SER A 53 -10.54 19.37 -11.73
N GLU A 54 -10.00 18.16 -12.08
CA GLU A 54 -10.76 16.92 -12.14
C GLU A 54 -9.81 15.73 -12.11
N ILE A 55 -10.17 14.65 -11.39
CA ILE A 55 -9.51 13.35 -11.48
C ILE A 55 -10.51 12.28 -11.92
N ILE A 56 -10.18 11.58 -12.99
CA ILE A 56 -10.88 10.37 -13.41
C ILE A 56 -9.99 9.19 -13.09
N SER A 57 -10.46 8.33 -12.19
CA SER A 57 -9.77 7.12 -11.76
C SER A 57 -10.47 5.89 -12.34
N ILE A 58 -9.74 5.03 -13.04
CA ILE A 58 -10.27 3.85 -13.71
C ILE A 58 -9.55 2.59 -13.28
N ASP A 59 -10.28 1.49 -13.17
CA ASP A 59 -9.73 0.16 -12.95
C ASP A 59 -10.60 -0.90 -13.62
N GLN A 60 -9.98 -1.94 -14.15
CA GLN A 60 -10.70 -3.09 -14.69
C GLN A 60 -11.21 -4.04 -13.59
N ASN A 61 -10.69 -3.91 -12.36
CA ASN A 61 -11.06 -4.73 -11.23
C ASN A 61 -12.08 -4.00 -10.35
N PRO A 62 -13.36 -4.42 -10.34
CA PRO A 62 -14.39 -3.77 -9.54
C PRO A 62 -14.12 -3.81 -8.03
N ALA A 63 -13.31 -4.75 -7.53
CA ALA A 63 -12.91 -4.78 -6.14
C ALA A 63 -12.00 -3.59 -5.76
N GLN A 64 -11.12 -3.15 -6.69
CA GLN A 64 -10.30 -1.95 -6.49
C GLN A 64 -11.17 -0.69 -6.53
N THR A 65 -12.12 -0.61 -7.46
CA THR A 65 -13.10 0.49 -7.49
C THR A 65 -13.92 0.56 -6.21
N ALA A 66 -14.42 -0.58 -5.71
CA ALA A 66 -15.16 -0.64 -4.45
C ALA A 66 -14.30 -0.21 -3.24
N LEU A 67 -12.99 -0.47 -3.26
CA LEU A 67 -12.06 0.03 -2.24
C LEU A 67 -11.91 1.55 -2.33
N ALA A 68 -11.70 2.09 -3.52
CA ALA A 68 -11.56 3.53 -3.71
C ALA A 68 -12.84 4.29 -3.32
N GLU A 69 -14.02 3.76 -3.64
CA GLU A 69 -15.30 4.35 -3.22
C GLU A 69 -15.45 4.43 -1.70
N ILE A 70 -15.09 3.37 -0.97
CA ILE A 70 -15.12 3.41 0.51
C ILE A 70 -14.16 4.45 1.07
N TYR A 71 -12.96 4.61 0.50
CA TYR A 71 -12.04 5.67 0.89
C TYR A 71 -12.63 7.06 0.60
N ALA A 72 -13.20 7.26 -0.58
CA ALA A 72 -13.84 8.53 -0.95
C ALA A 72 -14.96 8.90 0.04
N VAL A 73 -15.82 7.94 0.38
CA VAL A 73 -16.87 8.10 1.40
C VAL A 73 -16.27 8.41 2.77
N ALA A 74 -15.19 7.74 3.15
CA ALA A 74 -14.54 7.98 4.45
C ALA A 74 -13.96 9.40 4.54
N TYR A 75 -13.35 9.92 3.47
CA TYR A 75 -12.90 11.32 3.41
C TYR A 75 -14.04 12.32 3.51
N LYS A 76 -15.15 12.03 2.85
CA LYS A 76 -16.28 12.95 2.75
C LYS A 76 -17.14 13.02 4.01
N HIS A 77 -17.33 11.88 4.67
CA HIS A 77 -18.37 11.73 5.70
C HIS A 77 -17.81 11.47 7.11
N PHE A 78 -16.54 11.11 7.26
CA PHE A 78 -15.96 10.77 8.55
C PHE A 78 -14.99 11.86 8.99
N ASP A 79 -14.96 12.12 10.29
CA ASP A 79 -13.87 12.87 10.88
C ASP A 79 -12.56 12.05 10.80
N TYR A 80 -11.43 12.70 11.10
CA TYR A 80 -10.13 12.06 10.99
C TYR A 80 -9.96 10.87 11.95
N ASP A 81 -10.60 10.92 13.13
CA ASP A 81 -10.52 9.79 14.08
C ASP A 81 -11.26 8.57 13.55
N ALA A 82 -12.50 8.73 13.08
CA ALA A 82 -13.26 7.65 12.45
C ALA A 82 -12.56 7.12 11.18
N PHE A 83 -11.97 8.02 10.37
CA PHE A 83 -11.14 7.65 9.22
C PHE A 83 -9.95 6.78 9.65
N CYS A 84 -9.19 7.17 10.67
CA CYS A 84 -8.06 6.37 11.18
C CYS A 84 -8.50 5.00 11.70
N ARG A 85 -9.65 4.92 12.35
CA ARG A 85 -10.22 3.66 12.84
C ARG A 85 -10.67 2.76 11.71
N LEU A 86 -11.37 3.30 10.71
CA LEU A 86 -11.82 2.53 9.54
C LEU A 86 -10.64 2.03 8.69
N THR A 87 -9.66 2.90 8.46
CA THR A 87 -8.49 2.56 7.64
C THR A 87 -7.53 1.60 8.32
N GLY A 88 -7.54 1.53 9.66
CA GLY A 88 -6.65 0.66 10.44
C GLY A 88 -5.37 1.34 10.93
N LEU A 89 -5.26 2.68 10.78
CA LEU A 89 -4.20 3.48 11.41
C LEU A 89 -4.33 3.48 12.94
N ARG A 90 -5.56 3.34 13.43
CA ARG A 90 -5.87 3.13 14.86
C ARG A 90 -6.62 1.82 15.07
N HIS A 91 -6.33 1.16 16.18
CA HIS A 91 -7.07 -0.03 16.57
C HIS A 91 -8.52 0.32 16.91
N ASP A 92 -9.46 -0.52 16.44
CA ASP A 92 -10.88 -0.38 16.77
C ASP A 92 -11.59 -1.73 16.72
N GLU A 93 -12.18 -2.13 17.81
CA GLU A 93 -13.00 -3.35 17.89
C GLU A 93 -14.37 -3.17 17.20
N HIS A 94 -14.81 -1.94 17.02
CA HIS A 94 -16.09 -1.58 16.41
C HIS A 94 -15.96 -1.12 14.94
N ARG A 95 -14.82 -1.35 14.29
CA ARG A 95 -14.56 -0.96 12.88
C ARG A 95 -15.66 -1.43 11.93
N ARG A 96 -16.30 -2.54 12.24
CA ARG A 96 -17.42 -3.05 11.44
C ARG A 96 -18.60 -2.08 11.39
N ALA A 97 -18.90 -1.37 12.46
CA ALA A 97 -19.96 -0.37 12.49
C ALA A 97 -19.62 0.84 11.59
N LEU A 98 -18.34 1.27 11.60
CA LEU A 98 -17.86 2.31 10.68
C LEU A 98 -17.96 1.86 9.22
N LEU A 99 -17.60 0.62 8.91
CA LEU A 99 -17.80 0.09 7.57
C LEU A 99 -19.28 0.08 7.17
N ASP A 100 -20.16 -0.39 8.04
CA ASP A 100 -21.61 -0.43 7.77
C ASP A 100 -22.20 0.98 7.59
N GLU A 101 -21.67 1.99 8.28
CA GLU A 101 -22.02 3.40 8.05
C GLU A 101 -21.57 3.87 6.67
N ALA A 102 -20.30 3.63 6.32
CA ALA A 102 -19.77 3.99 5.00
C ALA A 102 -20.56 3.34 3.85
N LEU A 103 -21.05 2.10 4.04
CA LEU A 103 -21.83 1.37 3.03
C LEU A 103 -23.18 2.01 2.69
N ARG A 104 -23.63 3.00 3.44
CA ARG A 104 -24.87 3.75 3.13
C ARG A 104 -24.65 4.79 2.03
N HIS A 105 -23.40 5.14 1.77
CA HIS A 105 -23.00 6.24 0.89
C HIS A 105 -22.27 5.81 -0.38
N VAL A 106 -21.97 4.52 -0.55
CA VAL A 106 -21.32 3.99 -1.75
C VAL A 106 -22.33 3.50 -2.78
N SER A 107 -21.89 3.23 -3.99
CA SER A 107 -22.70 2.62 -5.04
C SER A 107 -23.27 1.26 -4.61
N SER A 108 -24.35 0.81 -5.26
CA SER A 108 -24.96 -0.51 -5.01
C SER A 108 -23.99 -1.66 -5.22
N ASP A 109 -23.06 -1.52 -6.18
CA ASP A 109 -22.08 -2.55 -6.52
C ASP A 109 -20.97 -2.62 -5.47
N ALA A 110 -20.43 -1.49 -5.04
CA ALA A 110 -19.48 -1.42 -3.95
C ALA A 110 -20.10 -1.92 -2.63
N ALA A 111 -21.34 -1.53 -2.34
CA ALA A 111 -22.07 -2.04 -1.17
C ALA A 111 -22.25 -3.56 -1.21
N ARG A 112 -22.57 -4.13 -2.37
CA ARG A 112 -22.68 -5.58 -2.56
C ARG A 112 -21.35 -6.27 -2.32
N PHE A 113 -20.28 -5.74 -2.92
CA PHE A 113 -18.94 -6.28 -2.74
C PHE A 113 -18.53 -6.30 -1.26
N TRP A 114 -18.65 -5.17 -0.55
CA TRP A 114 -18.22 -5.08 0.84
C TRP A 114 -19.11 -5.88 1.80
N ARG A 115 -20.42 -5.99 1.57
CA ARG A 115 -21.30 -6.87 2.37
C ARG A 115 -20.85 -8.32 2.30
N ALA A 116 -20.42 -8.79 1.12
CA ALA A 116 -19.89 -10.14 0.93
C ALA A 116 -18.45 -10.30 1.50
N ASN A 117 -17.70 -9.21 1.62
CA ASN A 117 -16.27 -9.22 1.96
C ASN A 117 -15.93 -8.46 3.25
N ARG A 118 -16.88 -8.28 4.18
CA ARG A 118 -16.70 -7.51 5.43
C ARG A 118 -15.48 -7.95 6.25
N HIS A 119 -15.18 -9.25 6.24
CA HIS A 119 -14.05 -9.82 6.94
C HIS A 119 -12.70 -9.25 6.47
N LYS A 120 -12.59 -8.79 5.23
CA LYS A 120 -11.36 -8.20 4.68
C LYS A 120 -11.00 -6.88 5.36
N ALA A 121 -11.99 -6.13 5.84
CA ALA A 121 -11.76 -4.87 6.55
C ALA A 121 -11.50 -5.05 8.06
N ALA A 122 -11.42 -6.27 8.58
CA ALA A 122 -11.24 -6.52 10.01
C ALA A 122 -10.02 -5.81 10.60
N ASP A 123 -8.91 -5.83 9.87
CA ASP A 123 -7.66 -5.15 10.27
C ASP A 123 -7.56 -3.69 9.78
N GLY A 124 -8.54 -3.22 8.99
CA GLY A 124 -8.57 -1.91 8.35
C GLY A 124 -8.43 -1.97 6.84
N LEU A 125 -8.90 -0.93 6.17
CA LEU A 125 -8.88 -0.84 4.71
C LEU A 125 -7.45 -0.86 4.14
N LEU A 126 -6.47 -0.30 4.85
CA LEU A 126 -5.06 -0.28 4.45
C LEU A 126 -4.42 -1.67 4.36
N TYR A 127 -5.02 -2.67 5.01
CA TYR A 127 -4.45 -4.01 5.12
C TYR A 127 -5.33 -5.09 4.48
N CYS A 128 -6.39 -4.69 3.77
CA CYS A 128 -7.32 -5.62 3.13
C CYS A 128 -6.82 -6.15 1.78
N GLY A 129 -5.82 -5.51 1.19
CA GLY A 129 -5.18 -5.94 -0.04
C GLY A 129 -4.38 -7.23 0.14
N ARG A 130 -4.26 -7.99 -0.94
CA ARG A 130 -3.50 -9.25 -0.94
C ARG A 130 -2.04 -9.02 -0.57
N TRP A 131 -1.43 -7.94 -1.09
CA TRP A 131 -0.03 -7.60 -0.83
C TRP A 131 0.19 -7.16 0.61
N GLU A 132 -0.64 -6.27 1.12
CA GLU A 132 -0.51 -5.75 2.48
C GLU A 132 -0.79 -6.86 3.50
N SER A 133 -1.79 -7.71 3.24
CA SER A 133 -2.04 -8.93 4.05
C SER A 133 -0.84 -9.88 4.03
N PHE A 134 -0.16 -10.03 2.88
CA PHE A 134 1.06 -10.84 2.78
C PHE A 134 2.19 -10.24 3.61
N LEU A 135 2.46 -8.93 3.51
CA LEU A 135 3.51 -8.26 4.29
C LEU A 135 3.28 -8.40 5.79
N ARG A 136 2.04 -8.22 6.26
CA ARG A 136 1.68 -8.42 7.68
C ARG A 136 1.91 -9.86 8.14
N ARG A 137 1.46 -10.84 7.39
CA ARG A 137 1.70 -12.27 7.70
C ARG A 137 3.19 -12.59 7.68
N PHE A 138 3.91 -12.07 6.71
CA PHE A 138 5.35 -12.24 6.61
C PHE A 138 6.06 -11.72 7.86
N ARG A 139 5.71 -10.53 8.34
CA ARG A 139 6.19 -9.99 9.62
C ARG A 139 5.89 -10.92 10.80
N GLN A 140 4.67 -11.48 10.85
CA GLN A 140 4.28 -12.42 11.92
C GLN A 140 5.09 -13.71 11.88
N TRP A 141 5.40 -14.23 10.70
CA TRP A 141 6.20 -15.45 10.52
C TRP A 141 7.70 -15.22 10.67
N ALA A 142 8.16 -14.00 10.54
CA ALA A 142 9.55 -13.66 10.79
C ALA A 142 9.92 -14.01 12.24
N GLY A 143 11.00 -14.76 12.43
CA GLY A 143 11.49 -15.11 13.77
C GLY A 143 11.83 -13.86 14.60
N SER A 144 11.83 -13.99 15.92
CA SER A 144 12.05 -12.88 16.87
C SER A 144 13.32 -12.06 16.55
N ARG A 145 14.40 -12.75 16.19
CA ARG A 145 15.67 -12.10 15.82
C ARG A 145 15.51 -11.20 14.59
N ARG A 146 14.75 -11.65 13.55
CA ARG A 146 14.54 -10.85 12.33
C ARG A 146 13.62 -9.67 12.61
N ARG A 147 12.61 -9.84 13.45
CA ARG A 147 11.74 -8.75 13.87
C ARG A 147 12.53 -7.68 14.64
N ALA A 148 13.36 -8.09 15.59
CA ALA A 148 14.22 -7.15 16.34
C ALA A 148 15.17 -6.36 15.42
N LEU A 149 15.75 -7.02 14.41
CA LEU A 149 16.58 -6.33 13.40
C LEU A 149 15.78 -5.35 12.54
N ALA A 150 14.55 -5.68 12.19
CA ALA A 150 13.66 -4.77 11.46
C ALA A 150 13.31 -3.55 12.30
N ASP A 151 12.99 -3.76 13.58
CA ASP A 151 12.70 -2.68 14.52
C ASP A 151 13.93 -1.77 14.71
N GLU A 152 15.12 -2.36 14.87
CA GLU A 152 16.38 -1.60 14.98
C GLU A 152 16.63 -0.77 13.71
N LEU A 153 16.42 -1.34 12.53
CA LEU A 153 16.60 -0.64 11.25
C LEU A 153 15.62 0.53 11.10
N LEU A 154 14.35 0.33 11.48
CA LEU A 154 13.31 1.36 11.42
C LEU A 154 13.49 2.49 12.43
N HIS A 155 14.30 2.28 13.51
CA HIS A 155 14.58 3.30 14.52
C HIS A 155 16.02 3.84 14.43
N THR A 156 16.75 3.48 13.38
CA THR A 156 18.11 4.01 13.16
C THR A 156 18.03 5.30 12.35
N HIS A 157 18.38 6.44 12.98
CA HIS A 157 18.29 7.77 12.36
C HIS A 157 19.55 8.18 11.60
N ASP A 158 20.69 7.58 11.91
CA ASP A 158 21.95 7.87 11.23
C ASP A 158 22.17 6.94 10.04
N MET A 159 22.42 7.51 8.87
CA MET A 159 22.61 6.76 7.62
C MET A 159 23.81 5.83 7.64
N THR A 160 24.89 6.22 8.33
CA THR A 160 26.11 5.39 8.44
C THR A 160 25.83 4.16 9.28
N SER A 161 25.15 4.35 10.41
CA SER A 161 24.72 3.27 11.31
C SER A 161 23.72 2.35 10.63
N GLN A 162 22.77 2.91 9.85
CA GLN A 162 21.78 2.17 9.06
C GLN A 162 22.48 1.27 8.01
N ALA A 163 23.43 1.83 7.24
CA ALA A 163 24.19 1.08 6.26
C ALA A 163 25.02 -0.03 6.91
N LEU A 164 25.70 0.26 8.04
CA LEU A 164 26.48 -0.71 8.79
C LEU A 164 25.63 -1.87 9.33
N LEU A 165 24.45 -1.55 9.91
CA LEU A 165 23.49 -2.56 10.37
C LEU A 165 23.03 -3.46 9.22
N TRP A 166 22.74 -2.87 8.07
CA TRP A 166 22.37 -3.60 6.88
C TRP A 166 23.48 -4.57 6.45
N GLU A 167 24.70 -4.10 6.28
CA GLU A 167 25.83 -4.87 5.79
C GLU A 167 26.27 -6.00 6.73
N THR A 168 26.29 -5.71 8.03
CA THR A 168 26.85 -6.64 9.02
C THR A 168 25.84 -7.63 9.60
N ARG A 169 24.55 -7.26 9.65
CA ARG A 169 23.55 -8.06 10.35
C ARG A 169 22.34 -8.43 9.49
N TRP A 170 21.88 -7.53 8.59
CA TRP A 170 20.70 -7.78 7.80
C TRP A 170 21.01 -8.62 6.55
N ASP A 171 21.97 -8.23 5.70
CA ASP A 171 22.33 -8.91 4.44
C ASP A 171 23.15 -10.20 4.69
N ASN A 172 22.56 -11.13 5.42
CA ASN A 172 23.13 -12.44 5.71
C ASN A 172 22.61 -13.53 4.73
N TRP A 173 23.13 -14.76 4.85
CA TRP A 173 22.77 -15.86 3.97
C TRP A 173 21.27 -16.20 4.01
N GLN A 174 20.60 -16.02 5.16
CA GLN A 174 19.17 -16.28 5.32
C GLN A 174 18.34 -15.26 4.54
N TRP A 175 18.70 -13.97 4.60
CA TRP A 175 18.09 -12.93 3.80
C TRP A 175 18.28 -13.18 2.30
N ARG A 176 19.48 -13.51 1.89
CA ARG A 176 19.80 -13.83 0.47
C ARG A 176 19.03 -15.04 -0.02
N LEU A 177 18.87 -16.08 0.80
CA LEU A 177 18.02 -17.24 0.48
C LEU A 177 16.55 -16.84 0.35
N LEU A 178 16.04 -16.04 1.30
CA LEU A 178 14.68 -15.50 1.26
C LEU A 178 14.42 -14.70 -0.03
N LEU A 179 15.34 -13.80 -0.40
CA LEU A 179 15.23 -13.04 -1.65
C LEU A 179 15.17 -13.97 -2.87
N ARG A 180 15.96 -15.04 -2.91
CA ARG A 180 15.90 -16.04 -4.00
C ARG A 180 14.53 -16.71 -4.07
N VAL A 181 13.95 -17.04 -2.92
CA VAL A 181 12.60 -17.65 -2.85
C VAL A 181 11.54 -16.67 -3.29
N ILE A 182 11.59 -15.43 -2.79
CA ILE A 182 10.63 -14.36 -3.16
C ILE A 182 10.78 -13.98 -4.64
N ALA A 183 12.01 -13.90 -5.15
CA ALA A 183 12.28 -13.58 -6.54
C ALA A 183 12.09 -14.78 -7.49
N PHE A 184 11.75 -15.97 -6.97
CA PHE A 184 11.51 -17.13 -7.81
C PHE A 184 10.28 -16.95 -8.67
N ARG A 185 10.47 -16.88 -9.98
CA ARG A 185 9.42 -16.62 -10.98
C ARG A 185 8.21 -17.56 -10.84
N GLY A 186 8.45 -18.83 -10.51
CA GLY A 186 7.40 -19.81 -10.30
C GLY A 186 6.46 -19.45 -9.13
N LEU A 187 6.98 -18.83 -8.07
CA LEU A 187 6.18 -18.32 -6.97
C LEU A 187 5.17 -17.26 -7.47
N TRP A 188 5.63 -16.30 -8.26
CA TRP A 188 4.81 -15.24 -8.82
C TRP A 188 3.78 -15.76 -9.81
N ARG A 189 4.19 -16.67 -10.70
CA ARG A 189 3.33 -17.23 -11.75
C ARG A 189 2.24 -18.15 -11.19
N HIS A 190 2.59 -19.05 -10.26
CA HIS A 190 1.70 -20.16 -9.88
C HIS A 190 1.04 -19.97 -8.52
N ILE A 191 1.73 -19.34 -7.56
CA ILE A 191 1.23 -19.15 -6.19
C ILE A 191 0.60 -17.77 -6.04
N LEU A 192 1.34 -16.73 -6.36
CA LEU A 192 0.84 -15.36 -6.27
C LEU A 192 -0.07 -15.00 -7.43
N ARG A 193 0.04 -15.70 -8.57
CA ARG A 193 -0.74 -15.47 -9.79
C ARG A 193 -0.67 -14.03 -10.25
N GLU A 194 0.53 -13.43 -10.16
CA GLU A 194 0.77 -12.05 -10.58
C GLU A 194 0.83 -11.96 -12.10
N PRO A 195 -0.12 -11.26 -12.75
CA PRO A 195 -0.16 -11.21 -14.22
C PRO A 195 1.06 -10.53 -14.84
N GLY A 196 1.61 -9.53 -14.15
CA GLY A 196 2.77 -8.77 -14.60
C GLY A 196 4.01 -9.63 -14.83
N ILE A 197 4.12 -10.78 -14.16
CA ILE A 197 5.29 -11.66 -14.31
C ILE A 197 5.48 -12.21 -15.74
N SER A 198 4.41 -12.29 -16.53
CA SER A 198 4.46 -12.76 -17.92
C SER A 198 5.14 -11.78 -18.86
N TYR A 199 5.22 -10.50 -18.46
CA TYR A 199 5.87 -9.42 -19.22
C TYR A 199 7.34 -9.22 -18.83
N VAL A 200 7.79 -9.86 -17.75
CA VAL A 200 9.20 -9.80 -17.35
C VAL A 200 10.01 -10.76 -18.23
N PRO A 201 11.07 -10.31 -18.92
CA PRO A 201 11.92 -11.16 -19.75
C PRO A 201 12.43 -12.38 -18.99
N ASP A 202 12.57 -13.52 -19.68
CA ASP A 202 12.96 -14.78 -19.03
C ASP A 202 14.40 -14.77 -18.50
N ASP A 203 15.27 -13.97 -19.08
CA ASP A 203 16.66 -13.74 -18.68
C ASP A 203 16.85 -12.65 -17.62
N PHE A 204 15.76 -11.98 -17.19
CA PHE A 204 15.85 -10.92 -16.17
C PHE A 204 16.20 -11.50 -14.80
N ASP A 205 17.29 -11.01 -14.21
CA ASP A 205 17.71 -11.38 -12.86
C ASP A 205 16.86 -10.69 -11.79
N MET A 206 15.72 -11.29 -11.48
CA MET A 206 14.81 -10.82 -10.43
C MET A 206 15.47 -10.77 -9.05
N THR A 207 16.37 -11.71 -8.74
CA THR A 207 17.05 -11.78 -7.44
C THR A 207 18.05 -10.65 -7.28
N GLY A 208 18.90 -10.44 -8.30
CA GLY A 208 19.85 -9.32 -8.31
C GLY A 208 19.15 -7.97 -8.27
N TYR A 209 18.07 -7.83 -9.05
CA TYR A 209 17.26 -6.61 -9.03
C TYR A 209 16.68 -6.33 -7.64
N ALA A 210 16.02 -7.29 -7.03
CA ALA A 210 15.43 -7.13 -5.69
C ALA A 210 16.51 -6.78 -4.66
N ARG A 211 17.64 -7.50 -4.70
CA ARG A 211 18.78 -7.23 -3.81
C ARG A 211 19.30 -5.81 -3.95
N ALA A 212 19.54 -5.36 -5.19
CA ALA A 212 20.03 -4.01 -5.46
C ALA A 212 19.06 -2.93 -4.96
N ARG A 213 17.74 -3.15 -5.08
CA ARG A 213 16.72 -2.21 -4.57
C ARG A 213 16.71 -2.11 -3.05
N PHE A 214 16.77 -3.24 -2.34
CA PHE A 214 16.85 -3.23 -0.88
C PHE A 214 18.17 -2.66 -0.38
N GLU A 215 19.28 -2.93 -1.06
CA GLU A 215 20.59 -2.35 -0.72
C GLU A 215 20.60 -0.83 -0.95
N HIS A 216 20.02 -0.37 -2.07
CA HIS A 216 19.87 1.07 -2.34
C HIS A 216 19.03 1.75 -1.28
N LEU A 217 17.88 1.18 -0.91
CA LEU A 217 17.04 1.66 0.17
C LEU A 217 17.83 1.79 1.48
N ALA A 218 18.58 0.75 1.85
CA ALA A 218 19.30 0.71 3.12
C ALA A 218 20.50 1.65 3.20
N LYS A 219 21.15 1.96 2.07
CA LYS A 219 22.38 2.76 2.04
C LYS A 219 22.16 4.21 1.65
N ASN A 220 21.08 4.54 0.98
CA ASN A 220 20.90 5.85 0.36
C ASN A 220 19.63 6.59 0.80
N LEU A 221 18.71 5.93 1.51
CA LEU A 221 17.45 6.53 1.93
C LEU A 221 17.27 6.38 3.45
N PRO A 222 16.77 7.41 4.15
CA PRO A 222 16.48 7.33 5.58
C PRO A 222 15.23 6.45 5.81
N ILE A 223 15.43 5.15 6.04
CA ILE A 223 14.35 4.15 6.15
C ILE A 223 13.31 4.55 7.20
N HIS A 224 13.74 5.16 8.30
CA HIS A 224 12.87 5.57 9.40
C HIS A 224 11.87 6.68 9.00
N GLU A 225 12.14 7.44 7.94
CA GLU A 225 11.25 8.50 7.41
C GLU A 225 10.30 8.02 6.30
N LEU A 226 10.47 6.79 5.83
CA LEU A 226 9.72 6.27 4.67
C LEU A 226 8.48 5.49 5.11
N PRO A 227 7.26 6.00 4.84
CA PRO A 227 6.02 5.30 5.23
C PRO A 227 5.95 3.87 4.69
N PHE A 228 6.34 3.67 3.43
CA PHE A 228 6.32 2.35 2.81
C PHE A 228 7.34 1.38 3.42
N ALA A 229 8.49 1.87 3.92
CA ALA A 229 9.45 1.03 4.62
C ALA A 229 8.86 0.47 5.93
N TRP A 230 8.08 1.27 6.67
CA TRP A 230 7.34 0.80 7.83
C TRP A 230 6.36 -0.32 7.47
N LEU A 231 5.61 -0.15 6.39
CA LEU A 231 4.69 -1.20 5.91
C LEU A 231 5.44 -2.50 5.55
N VAL A 232 6.59 -2.40 4.88
CA VAL A 232 7.40 -3.56 4.46
C VAL A 232 8.06 -4.27 5.64
N PHE A 233 8.72 -3.53 6.53
CA PHE A 233 9.52 -4.11 7.62
C PHE A 233 8.71 -4.37 8.89
N ASN A 234 7.68 -3.56 9.15
CA ASN A 234 6.81 -3.70 10.33
C ASN A 234 5.44 -4.32 10.02
N GLY A 235 5.01 -4.35 8.76
CA GLY A 235 3.68 -4.83 8.36
C GLY A 235 2.54 -3.85 8.67
N ALA A 236 2.87 -2.62 9.11
CA ALA A 236 1.93 -1.55 9.40
C ALA A 236 2.62 -0.19 9.25
N TYR A 237 1.86 0.86 8.98
CA TYR A 237 2.36 2.23 9.02
C TYR A 237 2.70 2.66 10.44
N HIS A 238 3.68 3.56 10.58
CA HIS A 238 3.94 4.25 11.84
C HIS A 238 2.94 5.42 11.99
N PRO A 239 2.39 5.67 13.19
CA PRO A 239 1.37 6.72 13.37
C PRO A 239 1.82 8.12 12.94
N ASP A 240 3.11 8.44 13.12
CA ASP A 240 3.67 9.76 12.84
C ASP A 240 4.39 9.83 11.48
N ILE A 241 4.50 8.69 10.76
CA ILE A 241 5.21 8.60 9.47
C ILE A 241 4.23 8.03 8.46
N LEU A 242 3.38 8.90 7.95
CA LEU A 242 2.30 8.57 7.05
C LEU A 242 2.52 9.18 5.67
N PRO A 243 2.08 8.53 4.60
CA PRO A 243 1.99 9.19 3.31
C PRO A 243 0.98 10.35 3.40
N PRO A 244 1.15 11.42 2.59
CA PRO A 244 0.37 12.64 2.70
C PRO A 244 -1.15 12.43 2.72
N TYR A 245 -1.68 11.50 1.93
CA TYR A 245 -3.12 11.22 1.88
C TYR A 245 -3.70 10.64 3.18
N LEU A 246 -2.86 10.09 4.06
CA LEU A 246 -3.28 9.51 5.35
C LEU A 246 -3.09 10.46 6.53
N THR A 247 -2.47 11.61 6.34
CA THR A 247 -2.29 12.60 7.40
C THR A 247 -3.59 13.34 7.70
N GLN A 248 -3.68 13.98 8.87
CA GLN A 248 -4.84 14.80 9.22
C GLN A 248 -5.04 15.98 8.27
N GLU A 249 -3.94 16.62 7.86
CA GLU A 249 -3.96 17.70 6.88
C GLU A 249 -4.42 17.20 5.51
N GLY A 250 -3.86 16.07 5.06
CA GLY A 250 -4.24 15.43 3.80
C GLY A 250 -5.72 15.05 3.80
N HIS A 251 -6.21 14.45 4.88
CA HIS A 251 -7.62 14.12 5.03
C HIS A 251 -8.51 15.37 4.86
N ALA A 252 -8.20 16.47 5.55
CA ALA A 252 -8.98 17.70 5.47
C ALA A 252 -9.00 18.30 4.06
N LEU A 253 -7.86 18.31 3.37
CA LEU A 253 -7.75 18.81 1.99
C LEU A 253 -8.50 17.92 1.00
N ILE A 254 -8.36 16.60 1.13
CA ILE A 254 -9.06 15.64 0.25
C ILE A 254 -10.57 15.77 0.47
N ALA A 255 -11.04 15.85 1.71
CA ALA A 255 -12.46 16.03 2.03
C ALA A 255 -13.07 17.25 1.33
N GLN A 256 -12.31 18.34 1.17
CA GLN A 256 -12.74 19.54 0.45
C GLN A 256 -12.78 19.40 -1.07
N ARG A 257 -11.99 18.45 -1.61
CA ARG A 257 -11.72 18.30 -3.06
C ARG A 257 -12.33 17.04 -3.66
N ILE A 258 -12.87 16.15 -2.84
CA ILE A 258 -13.29 14.80 -3.27
C ILE A 258 -14.43 14.80 -4.31
N GLU A 259 -15.10 15.90 -4.53
CA GLU A 259 -16.13 16.04 -5.56
C GLU A 259 -15.57 16.38 -6.95
N ARG A 260 -14.26 16.54 -7.07
CA ARG A 260 -13.55 16.86 -8.33
C ARG A 260 -13.06 15.56 -8.97
#